data_7c4e326107a732e730a0ab4f448626ea
#
_entry.id   7c4e326107a732e730a0ab4f448626ea
#
_cell.length_a   1.000
_cell.length_b   1.000
_cell.length_c   1.000
_cell.angle_alpha   90.00
_cell.angle_beta   90.00
_cell.angle_gamma   90.00
#
_symmetry.space_group_name_H-M   'P 1'
#
loop_
_entity.id
_entity.type
_entity.pdbx_description
1 polymer ?
#
loop_
_entity_poly.entity_id
_entity_poly.type
_entity_poly.pdbx_seq_one_letter_code
_entity_poly.pdbx_strand_id
1 'polypeptide(L)'
;MKRAFHKGQILTLQIQDMAFGGKGIARLETEKGPFVVFVQNAFPGQTVEAQVVKCKSKHAECRLLQVLEQADFELELPHQTIPGAPYATVPIELQHEWKTDTALDLYRKIGGVENLDDVFQGLVPSPETWHYRNKMEYSFSEIRHDLETDEKVDDFGLGFKHRGTWWAVENLDADSGLFDPLVESTLHKVRKWCEATGLPAWHPPQRKGFFRFLVVRKSLADGGLLVNLVTTSDAPLDIDGFVDLIRQLWGDRVQGILHTLNDDVGERVEAREGQSKVIWGNSTVTEVLHGLSFGISMASFFQTNPASAERLYAEVMALALEGVESRPGQVIMDLFCGTGTIGQILAKHANVPVVGVDIVPQAIEDAREAATHNGVENVSFFAADAGKFLLEHPEYKGKLHTVVLDPPRAGISPKTLRKVMRLEAERIVYVSCNPATQARDLVELRTQGYELKSLKLVDQFPHTAHVEAVALLEKIPNLAS
;
A
#
# COMPACT_ATOMS: atom_id res chain seq x y z
N MET A 1 32.55 -12.21 19.03
CA MET A 1 31.53 -12.66 20.00
C MET A 1 30.69 -13.77 19.37
N LYS A 2 30.57 -14.95 20.03
CA LYS A 2 29.65 -16.00 19.57
C LYS A 2 28.21 -15.48 19.63
N ARG A 3 27.46 -15.58 18.53
CA ARG A 3 26.02 -15.23 18.48
C ARG A 3 25.22 -16.22 19.34
N ALA A 4 24.06 -15.81 19.87
CA ALA A 4 23.19 -16.71 20.65
C ALA A 4 22.62 -17.83 19.76
N PHE A 5 22.29 -17.50 18.50
CA PHE A 5 21.72 -18.41 17.52
C PHE A 5 22.47 -18.29 16.18
N HIS A 6 22.39 -19.31 15.32
CA HIS A 6 22.94 -19.28 13.97
C HIS A 6 21.85 -19.21 12.90
N LYS A 7 22.20 -18.68 11.74
CA LYS A 7 21.30 -18.62 10.58
C LYS A 7 20.90 -20.04 10.16
N GLY A 8 19.60 -20.23 9.89
CA GLY A 8 19.04 -21.53 9.54
C GLY A 8 18.58 -22.38 10.73
N GLN A 9 18.92 -21.99 11.97
CA GLN A 9 18.47 -22.69 13.17
C GLN A 9 16.94 -22.56 13.32
N ILE A 10 16.28 -23.65 13.66
CA ILE A 10 14.84 -23.69 13.97
C ILE A 10 14.69 -23.53 15.49
N LEU A 11 13.75 -22.71 15.90
CA LEU A 11 13.40 -22.41 17.29
C LEU A 11 11.91 -22.63 17.48
N THR A 12 11.54 -23.26 18.60
CA THR A 12 10.15 -23.25 19.10
C THR A 12 10.00 -22.06 20.03
N LEU A 13 9.03 -21.19 19.74
CA LEU A 13 8.88 -19.89 20.39
C LEU A 13 7.43 -19.65 20.80
N GLN A 14 7.25 -19.17 22.03
CA GLN A 14 5.97 -18.62 22.48
C GLN A 14 5.97 -17.10 22.21
N ILE A 15 5.02 -16.64 21.44
CA ILE A 15 4.87 -15.23 21.09
C ILE A 15 4.12 -14.49 22.20
N GLN A 16 4.71 -13.39 22.67
CA GLN A 16 4.24 -12.67 23.87
C GLN A 16 3.69 -11.29 23.55
N ASP A 17 4.10 -10.71 22.40
CA ASP A 17 3.83 -9.31 22.11
C ASP A 17 3.94 -9.03 20.60
N MET A 18 3.59 -7.83 20.15
CA MET A 18 3.69 -7.38 18.77
C MET A 18 4.67 -6.22 18.61
N ALA A 19 5.40 -6.21 17.51
CA ALA A 19 6.16 -5.05 17.04
C ALA A 19 5.59 -4.54 15.72
N PHE A 20 5.82 -3.25 15.46
CA PHE A 20 5.39 -2.61 14.22
C PHE A 20 5.82 -3.40 12.97
N GLY A 21 4.93 -3.46 11.99
CA GLY A 21 5.13 -4.21 10.73
C GLY A 21 4.83 -5.69 10.84
N GLY A 22 4.03 -6.11 11.82
CA GLY A 22 3.47 -7.46 11.91
C GLY A 22 4.47 -8.50 12.39
N LYS A 23 5.36 -8.14 13.30
CA LYS A 23 6.32 -9.07 13.88
C LYS A 23 5.92 -9.42 15.30
N GLY A 24 5.64 -10.71 15.54
CA GLY A 24 5.51 -11.23 16.90
C GLY A 24 6.84 -11.19 17.63
N ILE A 25 6.78 -10.98 18.94
CA ILE A 25 7.95 -10.88 19.82
C ILE A 25 7.95 -12.08 20.77
N ALA A 26 9.06 -12.84 20.77
CA ALA A 26 9.39 -13.79 21.82
C ALA A 26 10.60 -13.27 22.60
N ARG A 27 10.54 -13.39 23.95
CA ARG A 27 11.65 -13.03 24.84
C ARG A 27 12.24 -14.30 25.43
N LEU A 28 13.52 -14.48 25.24
CA LEU A 28 14.26 -15.66 25.69
C LEU A 28 15.34 -15.24 26.69
N GLU A 29 15.56 -16.05 27.71
CA GLU A 29 16.75 -15.97 28.53
C GLU A 29 17.86 -16.81 27.91
N THR A 30 19.02 -16.22 27.69
CA THR A 30 20.18 -16.90 27.17
C THR A 30 21.33 -16.78 28.18
N GLU A 31 22.38 -17.57 28.02
CA GLU A 31 23.60 -17.45 28.84
C GLU A 31 24.22 -16.03 28.85
N LYS A 32 23.81 -15.19 27.90
CA LYS A 32 24.27 -13.79 27.75
C LYS A 32 23.24 -12.75 28.21
N GLY A 33 22.17 -13.20 28.87
CA GLY A 33 21.06 -12.37 29.33
C GLY A 33 19.87 -12.33 28.36
N PRO A 34 18.95 -11.39 28.57
CA PRO A 34 17.70 -11.27 27.81
C PRO A 34 17.95 -11.14 26.30
N PHE A 35 17.22 -11.90 25.51
CA PHE A 35 17.33 -11.93 24.06
C PHE A 35 15.95 -11.85 23.40
N VAL A 36 15.80 -10.99 22.40
CA VAL A 36 14.53 -10.77 21.69
C VAL A 36 14.55 -11.48 20.35
N VAL A 37 13.48 -12.20 20.04
CA VAL A 37 13.28 -12.84 18.73
C VAL A 37 12.03 -12.24 18.09
N PHE A 38 12.18 -11.74 16.87
CA PHE A 38 11.09 -11.25 16.05
C PHE A 38 10.69 -12.32 15.04
N VAL A 39 9.41 -12.67 15.00
CA VAL A 39 8.86 -13.65 14.05
C VAL A 39 7.82 -12.97 13.18
N GLN A 40 8.08 -12.88 11.89
CA GLN A 40 7.16 -12.24 10.95
C GLN A 40 5.84 -13.01 10.86
N ASN A 41 4.72 -12.30 11.02
CA ASN A 41 3.34 -12.83 10.96
C ASN A 41 3.03 -13.92 11.97
N ALA A 42 3.64 -13.87 13.14
CA ALA A 42 3.24 -14.65 14.32
C ALA A 42 2.54 -13.73 15.33
N PHE A 43 1.59 -14.27 16.11
CA PHE A 43 0.72 -13.49 16.97
C PHE A 43 0.93 -13.82 18.46
N PRO A 44 0.70 -12.87 19.38
CA PRO A 44 0.70 -13.15 20.81
C PRO A 44 -0.25 -14.29 21.15
N GLY A 45 0.20 -15.18 22.04
CA GLY A 45 -0.54 -16.39 22.41
C GLY A 45 -0.22 -17.62 21.57
N GLN A 46 0.35 -17.46 20.38
CA GLN A 46 0.77 -18.59 19.54
C GLN A 46 2.06 -19.24 20.08
N THR A 47 2.15 -20.57 19.94
CA THR A 47 3.41 -21.33 19.97
C THR A 47 3.78 -21.68 18.53
N VAL A 48 4.99 -21.30 18.10
CA VAL A 48 5.40 -21.40 16.71
C VAL A 48 6.77 -22.05 16.53
N GLU A 49 6.97 -22.73 15.41
CA GLU A 49 8.29 -23.02 14.87
C GLU A 49 8.73 -21.91 13.92
N ALA A 50 9.95 -21.40 14.13
CA ALA A 50 10.48 -20.31 13.32
C ALA A 50 11.97 -20.50 13.02
N GLN A 51 12.37 -20.18 11.79
CA GLN A 51 13.76 -20.30 11.34
C GLN A 51 14.49 -18.97 11.42
N VAL A 52 15.64 -18.95 12.06
CA VAL A 52 16.51 -17.78 12.17
C VAL A 52 17.03 -17.38 10.78
N VAL A 53 16.64 -16.20 10.31
CA VAL A 53 17.13 -15.60 9.05
C VAL A 53 18.27 -14.62 9.29
N LYS A 54 18.24 -13.93 10.45
CA LYS A 54 19.26 -12.96 10.83
C LYS A 54 19.42 -12.94 12.35
N CYS A 55 20.67 -12.94 12.82
CA CYS A 55 20.98 -12.87 14.25
C CYS A 55 22.00 -11.76 14.52
N LYS A 56 21.68 -10.85 15.45
CA LYS A 56 22.56 -9.80 15.99
C LYS A 56 22.92 -10.11 17.45
N SER A 57 23.59 -9.18 18.14
CA SER A 57 24.07 -9.39 19.51
C SER A 57 22.95 -9.54 20.54
N LYS A 58 21.82 -8.82 20.35
CA LYS A 58 20.70 -8.74 21.32
C LYS A 58 19.36 -9.20 20.75
N HIS A 59 19.28 -9.48 19.44
CA HIS A 59 18.05 -9.94 18.82
C HIS A 59 18.30 -10.82 17.60
N ALA A 60 17.27 -11.62 17.24
CA ALA A 60 17.18 -12.35 15.99
C ALA A 60 15.89 -12.00 15.25
N GLU A 61 15.94 -12.12 13.93
CA GLU A 61 14.77 -12.10 13.06
C GLU A 61 14.55 -13.51 12.50
N CYS A 62 13.33 -14.02 12.64
CA CYS A 62 12.97 -15.36 12.22
C CYS A 62 11.82 -15.31 11.20
N ARG A 63 11.82 -16.27 10.31
CA ARG A 63 10.70 -16.57 9.43
C ARG A 63 9.84 -17.61 10.12
N LEU A 64 8.54 -17.39 10.18
CA LEU A 64 7.56 -18.38 10.61
C LEU A 64 7.60 -19.59 9.67
N LEU A 65 7.71 -20.78 10.22
CA LEU A 65 7.58 -22.05 9.50
C LEU A 65 6.19 -22.63 9.71
N GLN A 66 5.79 -22.79 10.96
CA GLN A 66 4.53 -23.42 11.35
C GLN A 66 4.00 -22.82 12.64
N VAL A 67 2.68 -22.73 12.78
CA VAL A 67 1.97 -22.48 14.03
C VAL A 67 1.67 -23.85 14.65
N LEU A 68 2.26 -24.13 15.82
CA LEU A 68 2.07 -25.39 16.56
C LEU A 68 0.80 -25.34 17.41
N GLU A 69 0.56 -24.16 18.01
CA GLU A 69 -0.63 -23.89 18.82
C GLU A 69 -1.14 -22.50 18.43
N GLN A 70 -2.42 -22.44 18.07
CA GLN A 70 -3.12 -21.20 17.78
C GLN A 70 -3.39 -20.39 19.06
N ALA A 71 -3.57 -19.09 18.92
CA ALA A 71 -4.04 -18.27 20.03
C ALA A 71 -5.57 -18.38 20.19
N ASP A 72 -6.07 -18.27 21.40
CA ASP A 72 -7.49 -18.45 21.74
C ASP A 72 -8.44 -17.49 20.99
N PHE A 73 -7.94 -16.36 20.52
CA PHE A 73 -8.73 -15.35 19.80
C PHE A 73 -8.85 -15.61 18.30
N GLU A 74 -8.09 -16.56 17.73
CA GLU A 74 -8.08 -16.76 16.28
C GLU A 74 -9.41 -17.30 15.78
N LEU A 75 -9.88 -16.70 14.67
CA LEU A 75 -11.18 -16.99 14.06
C LEU A 75 -11.04 -18.01 12.94
N GLU A 76 -12.04 -18.89 12.82
CA GLU A 76 -12.23 -19.67 11.60
C GLU A 76 -12.73 -18.75 10.48
N LEU A 77 -12.20 -18.93 9.27
CA LEU A 77 -12.51 -18.09 8.13
C LEU A 77 -13.36 -18.85 7.10
N PRO A 78 -14.38 -18.18 6.51
CA PRO A 78 -15.10 -18.72 5.36
C PRO A 78 -14.32 -18.55 4.04
N HIS A 79 -13.18 -17.85 4.07
CA HIS A 79 -12.38 -17.48 2.91
C HIS A 79 -11.10 -18.30 2.81
N GLN A 80 -10.58 -18.46 1.60
CA GLN A 80 -9.25 -19.03 1.40
C GLN A 80 -8.20 -18.08 1.95
N THR A 81 -7.39 -18.53 2.89
CA THR A 81 -6.27 -17.73 3.42
C THR A 81 -5.23 -17.47 2.36
N ILE A 82 -4.71 -16.25 2.32
CA ILE A 82 -3.69 -15.83 1.37
C ILE A 82 -2.53 -15.09 2.05
N PRO A 83 -1.33 -15.14 1.49
CA PRO A 83 -0.17 -14.42 2.06
C PRO A 83 -0.36 -12.91 2.21
N GLY A 84 -1.26 -12.32 1.40
CA GLY A 84 -1.59 -10.89 1.41
C GLY A 84 -2.47 -10.43 2.58
N ALA A 85 -3.09 -11.36 3.32
CA ALA A 85 -3.96 -11.08 4.47
C ALA A 85 -3.47 -11.80 5.74
N PRO A 86 -2.26 -11.48 6.24
CA PRO A 86 -1.67 -12.21 7.37
C PRO A 86 -2.46 -12.12 8.68
N TYR A 87 -3.34 -11.14 8.84
CA TYR A 87 -4.17 -10.93 10.03
C TYR A 87 -5.61 -11.40 9.85
N ALA A 88 -5.91 -12.14 8.78
CA ALA A 88 -7.29 -12.56 8.47
C ALA A 88 -7.97 -13.31 9.63
N THR A 89 -7.24 -14.16 10.36
CA THR A 89 -7.76 -14.90 11.52
C THR A 89 -7.87 -14.07 12.81
N VAL A 90 -7.40 -12.82 12.81
CA VAL A 90 -7.40 -11.95 13.99
C VAL A 90 -8.67 -11.09 14.00
N PRO A 91 -9.42 -10.99 15.12
CA PRO A 91 -10.56 -10.08 15.26
C PRO A 91 -10.16 -8.65 14.91
N ILE A 92 -11.03 -7.91 14.22
CA ILE A 92 -10.68 -6.59 13.67
C ILE A 92 -10.36 -5.57 14.78
N GLU A 93 -11.01 -5.68 15.93
CA GLU A 93 -10.77 -4.83 17.09
C GLU A 93 -9.34 -5.02 17.62
N LEU A 94 -8.88 -6.28 17.67
CA LEU A 94 -7.52 -6.60 18.10
C LEU A 94 -6.47 -6.16 17.07
N GLN A 95 -6.80 -6.23 15.76
CA GLN A 95 -5.95 -5.64 14.72
C GLN A 95 -5.79 -4.12 14.92
N HIS A 96 -6.87 -3.41 15.24
CA HIS A 96 -6.86 -1.97 15.49
C HIS A 96 -6.03 -1.62 16.74
N GLU A 97 -6.16 -2.41 17.81
CA GLU A 97 -5.35 -2.27 19.02
C GLU A 97 -3.85 -2.40 18.69
N TRP A 98 -3.45 -3.50 18.03
CA TRP A 98 -2.04 -3.72 17.66
C TRP A 98 -1.48 -2.67 16.71
N LYS A 99 -2.27 -2.23 15.72
CA LYS A 99 -1.88 -1.16 14.80
C LYS A 99 -1.65 0.14 15.57
N THR A 100 -2.54 0.46 16.49
CA THR A 100 -2.46 1.66 17.33
C THR A 100 -1.24 1.60 18.23
N ASP A 101 -1.12 0.59 19.07
CA ASP A 101 -0.07 0.48 20.06
C ASP A 101 1.32 0.49 19.43
N THR A 102 1.51 -0.32 18.38
CA THR A 102 2.79 -0.42 17.70
C THR A 102 3.16 0.86 16.95
N ALA A 103 2.18 1.59 16.39
CA ALA A 103 2.43 2.88 15.75
C ALA A 103 2.77 3.96 16.80
N LEU A 104 2.00 4.07 17.88
CA LEU A 104 2.25 5.04 18.95
C LEU A 104 3.63 4.84 19.60
N ASP A 105 4.06 3.59 19.75
CA ASP A 105 5.40 3.24 20.21
C ASP A 105 6.52 3.84 19.34
N LEU A 106 6.31 3.95 18.02
CA LEU A 106 7.27 4.60 17.13
C LEU A 106 7.34 6.10 17.36
N TYR A 107 6.21 6.77 17.56
CA TYR A 107 6.19 8.21 17.86
C TYR A 107 6.83 8.52 19.21
N ARG A 108 6.64 7.67 20.22
CA ARG A 108 7.35 7.81 21.51
C ARG A 108 8.85 7.56 21.36
N LYS A 109 9.25 6.44 20.77
CA LYS A 109 10.64 5.96 20.76
C LYS A 109 11.52 6.62 19.70
N ILE A 110 10.98 6.86 18.49
CA ILE A 110 11.70 7.45 17.37
C ILE A 110 11.41 8.94 17.27
N GLY A 111 10.13 9.33 17.34
CA GLY A 111 9.68 10.70 17.22
C GLY A 111 9.96 11.56 18.46
N GLY A 112 10.19 10.95 19.64
CA GLY A 112 10.39 11.67 20.90
C GLY A 112 9.17 12.54 21.25
N VAL A 113 7.95 12.09 20.95
CA VAL A 113 6.71 12.81 21.24
C VAL A 113 6.28 12.45 22.67
N GLU A 114 6.46 13.38 23.61
CA GLU A 114 6.15 13.17 25.02
C GLU A 114 4.66 13.33 25.34
N ASN A 115 3.98 14.27 24.68
CA ASN A 115 2.55 14.59 24.86
C ASN A 115 1.65 13.81 23.89
N LEU A 116 2.02 12.57 23.55
CA LEU A 116 1.33 11.79 22.52
C LEU A 116 -0.16 11.56 22.86
N ASP A 117 -0.47 11.34 24.13
CA ASP A 117 -1.85 11.08 24.58
C ASP A 117 -2.76 12.33 24.42
N ASP A 118 -2.17 13.55 24.42
CA ASP A 118 -2.91 14.80 24.20
C ASP A 118 -3.21 15.05 22.72
N VAL A 119 -2.36 14.57 21.82
CA VAL A 119 -2.45 14.85 20.37
C VAL A 119 -2.99 13.69 19.57
N PHE A 120 -3.04 12.48 20.13
CA PHE A 120 -3.57 11.32 19.44
C PHE A 120 -5.10 11.33 19.45
N GLN A 121 -5.71 11.31 18.25
CA GLN A 121 -7.15 11.43 18.05
C GLN A 121 -7.82 10.09 17.69
N GLY A 122 -7.12 8.96 17.88
CA GLY A 122 -7.65 7.62 17.63
C GLY A 122 -7.35 7.06 16.24
N LEU A 123 -7.95 5.90 15.97
CA LEU A 123 -7.88 5.20 14.70
C LEU A 123 -9.24 5.24 14.02
N VAL A 124 -9.23 5.67 12.75
CA VAL A 124 -10.39 5.64 11.85
C VAL A 124 -10.44 4.25 11.21
N PRO A 125 -11.47 3.45 11.45
CA PRO A 125 -11.59 2.11 10.87
C PRO A 125 -11.93 2.18 9.39
N SER A 126 -11.59 1.14 8.62
CA SER A 126 -12.12 0.96 7.26
C SER A 126 -13.64 0.75 7.29
N PRO A 127 -14.41 1.33 6.35
CA PRO A 127 -15.84 1.08 6.24
C PRO A 127 -16.16 -0.41 6.01
N GLU A 128 -15.35 -1.03 5.14
CA GLU A 128 -15.42 -2.45 4.82
C GLU A 128 -14.13 -3.12 5.24
N THR A 129 -14.22 -4.26 5.88
CA THR A 129 -13.05 -5.05 6.28
C THR A 129 -12.73 -6.15 5.28
N TRP A 130 -13.73 -6.62 4.53
CA TRP A 130 -13.61 -7.61 3.47
C TRP A 130 -14.00 -7.03 2.12
N HIS A 131 -13.52 -7.62 1.01
CA HIS A 131 -13.81 -7.25 -0.37
C HIS A 131 -13.54 -5.76 -0.72
N TYR A 132 -12.68 -5.13 0.08
CA TYR A 132 -12.41 -3.68 0.00
C TYR A 132 -11.42 -3.31 -1.11
N ARG A 133 -10.64 -4.27 -1.60
CA ARG A 133 -9.62 -3.95 -2.61
C ARG A 133 -10.23 -3.70 -3.98
N ASN A 134 -9.67 -2.70 -4.66
CA ASN A 134 -10.02 -2.39 -6.04
C ASN A 134 -9.00 -2.90 -7.06
N LYS A 135 -7.91 -3.54 -6.64
CA LYS A 135 -6.89 -4.12 -7.53
C LYS A 135 -6.28 -5.35 -6.91
N MET A 136 -6.16 -6.40 -7.73
CA MET A 136 -5.39 -7.59 -7.38
C MET A 136 -4.47 -8.00 -8.53
N GLU A 137 -3.30 -8.51 -8.15
CA GLU A 137 -2.26 -9.01 -9.05
C GLU A 137 -2.01 -10.48 -8.74
N TYR A 138 -2.41 -11.36 -9.64
CA TYR A 138 -2.20 -12.80 -9.53
C TYR A 138 -0.98 -13.18 -10.36
N SER A 139 -0.10 -14.00 -9.80
CA SER A 139 1.11 -14.49 -10.47
C SER A 139 0.85 -15.86 -11.09
N PHE A 140 1.32 -16.07 -12.33
CA PHE A 140 1.49 -17.40 -12.89
C PHE A 140 2.84 -17.97 -12.46
N SER A 141 2.89 -19.28 -12.24
CA SER A 141 4.13 -20.00 -12.02
C SER A 141 4.03 -21.46 -12.46
N GLU A 142 5.12 -22.01 -13.01
CA GLU A 142 5.28 -23.46 -13.20
C GLU A 142 5.63 -24.22 -11.92
N ILE A 143 5.82 -23.50 -10.80
CA ILE A 143 6.08 -24.10 -9.50
C ILE A 143 4.94 -23.70 -8.56
N ARG A 144 4.09 -24.67 -8.24
CA ARG A 144 2.98 -24.52 -7.31
C ARG A 144 3.42 -25.00 -5.90
N HIS A 145 3.01 -24.28 -4.88
CA HIS A 145 3.03 -24.76 -3.51
C HIS A 145 1.67 -25.38 -3.19
N ASP A 146 1.69 -26.65 -2.86
CA ASP A 146 0.49 -27.39 -2.48
C ASP A 146 0.19 -27.16 -1.01
N LEU A 147 -0.99 -26.60 -0.71
CA LEU A 147 -1.39 -26.25 0.66
C LEU A 147 -1.78 -27.46 1.51
N GLU A 148 -2.12 -28.60 0.88
CA GLU A 148 -2.51 -29.82 1.59
C GLU A 148 -1.30 -30.63 2.03
N THR A 149 -0.31 -30.74 1.14
CA THR A 149 0.91 -31.53 1.40
C THR A 149 2.08 -30.71 1.92
N ASP A 150 1.99 -29.37 1.88
CA ASP A 150 3.10 -28.43 2.16
C ASP A 150 4.33 -28.64 1.26
N GLU A 151 4.12 -29.22 0.08
CA GLU A 151 5.18 -29.52 -0.88
C GLU A 151 5.14 -28.59 -2.09
N LYS A 152 6.26 -28.49 -2.78
CA LYS A 152 6.38 -27.81 -4.06
C LYS A 152 6.30 -28.83 -5.17
N VAL A 153 5.41 -28.57 -6.11
CA VAL A 153 5.18 -29.42 -7.26
C VAL A 153 5.37 -28.62 -8.56
N ASP A 154 5.87 -29.28 -9.57
CA ASP A 154 5.93 -28.71 -10.92
C ASP A 154 4.52 -28.82 -11.52
N ASP A 155 3.80 -27.70 -11.51
CA ASP A 155 2.41 -27.62 -11.91
C ASP A 155 2.05 -26.20 -12.33
N PHE A 156 1.06 -26.03 -13.21
CA PHE A 156 0.61 -24.74 -13.71
C PHE A 156 -0.21 -24.01 -12.62
N GLY A 157 0.42 -23.01 -11.98
CA GLY A 157 -0.18 -22.24 -10.89
C GLY A 157 -0.66 -20.86 -11.33
N LEU A 158 -1.75 -20.38 -10.71
CA LEU A 158 -2.23 -18.99 -10.77
C LEU A 158 -2.79 -18.61 -9.40
N GLY A 159 -2.19 -17.60 -8.79
CA GLY A 159 -2.60 -17.10 -7.46
C GLY A 159 -1.55 -16.21 -6.85
N PHE A 160 -1.22 -16.44 -5.58
CA PHE A 160 -0.29 -15.60 -4.83
C PHE A 160 1.02 -16.31 -4.55
N LYS A 161 2.11 -15.53 -4.54
CA LYS A 161 3.42 -16.08 -4.16
C LYS A 161 3.36 -16.58 -2.73
N HIS A 162 3.74 -17.86 -2.55
CA HIS A 162 3.79 -18.50 -1.24
C HIS A 162 4.74 -17.75 -0.31
N ARG A 163 4.32 -17.59 0.93
CA ARG A 163 5.06 -16.86 1.95
C ARG A 163 6.48 -17.40 2.12
N GLY A 164 7.46 -16.51 2.06
CA GLY A 164 8.87 -16.86 2.19
C GLY A 164 9.54 -17.43 0.94
N THR A 165 8.81 -17.52 -0.18
CA THR A 165 9.36 -17.83 -1.50
C THR A 165 9.07 -16.69 -2.47
N TRP A 166 9.84 -16.61 -3.55
CA TRP A 166 9.60 -15.66 -4.64
C TRP A 166 9.25 -16.36 -5.95
N TRP A 167 9.30 -17.70 -5.96
CA TRP A 167 9.13 -18.53 -7.16
C TRP A 167 7.92 -19.43 -7.11
N ALA A 168 7.46 -19.90 -5.95
CA ALA A 168 6.30 -20.77 -5.83
C ALA A 168 5.02 -19.94 -5.63
N VAL A 169 3.93 -20.42 -6.20
CA VAL A 169 2.60 -19.80 -6.14
C VAL A 169 1.64 -20.74 -5.45
N GLU A 170 0.84 -20.22 -4.54
CA GLU A 170 -0.37 -20.86 -4.01
C GLU A 170 -1.52 -20.55 -4.97
N ASN A 171 -2.21 -21.57 -5.46
CA ASN A 171 -3.40 -21.36 -6.27
C ASN A 171 -4.49 -20.66 -5.48
N LEU A 172 -5.17 -19.71 -6.09
CA LEU A 172 -6.40 -19.17 -5.57
C LEU A 172 -7.58 -19.84 -6.29
N ASP A 173 -8.29 -20.71 -5.57
CA ASP A 173 -9.38 -21.51 -6.12
C ASP A 173 -10.75 -21.13 -5.48
N ALA A 174 -10.74 -20.27 -4.46
CA ALA A 174 -11.91 -19.75 -3.77
C ALA A 174 -11.73 -18.26 -3.44
N ASP A 175 -12.79 -17.62 -2.97
CA ASP A 175 -12.76 -16.23 -2.51
C ASP A 175 -11.76 -16.04 -1.35
N SER A 176 -10.85 -15.08 -1.49
CA SER A 176 -9.90 -14.71 -0.42
C SER A 176 -10.51 -13.75 0.62
N GLY A 177 -11.68 -13.21 0.34
CA GLY A 177 -12.30 -12.16 1.12
C GLY A 177 -11.72 -10.77 0.89
N LEU A 178 -10.65 -10.58 0.09
CA LEU A 178 -10.04 -9.25 -0.10
C LEU A 178 -10.52 -8.51 -1.33
N PHE A 179 -10.86 -9.23 -2.40
CA PHE A 179 -11.20 -8.64 -3.69
C PHE A 179 -12.64 -8.98 -4.09
N ASP A 180 -12.85 -9.26 -5.34
CA ASP A 180 -14.17 -9.55 -5.91
C ASP A 180 -14.47 -11.05 -5.88
N PRO A 181 -15.52 -11.50 -5.17
CA PRO A 181 -15.80 -12.93 -4.99
C PRO A 181 -16.02 -13.67 -6.31
N LEU A 182 -16.67 -13.01 -7.31
CA LEU A 182 -16.90 -13.64 -8.61
C LEU A 182 -15.59 -13.87 -9.38
N VAL A 183 -14.70 -12.86 -9.35
CA VAL A 183 -13.39 -12.95 -10.00
C VAL A 183 -12.57 -14.07 -9.36
N GLU A 184 -12.44 -14.06 -8.04
CA GLU A 184 -11.57 -15.01 -7.33
C GLU A 184 -12.11 -16.45 -7.38
N SER A 185 -13.40 -16.66 -7.18
CA SER A 185 -14.00 -18.00 -7.25
C SER A 185 -13.97 -18.62 -8.66
N THR A 186 -13.77 -17.81 -9.71
CA THR A 186 -13.67 -18.28 -11.08
C THR A 186 -12.24 -18.25 -11.65
N LEU A 187 -11.26 -17.82 -10.87
CA LEU A 187 -9.86 -17.71 -11.29
C LEU A 187 -9.29 -19.06 -11.77
N HIS A 188 -9.71 -20.16 -11.16
CA HIS A 188 -9.36 -21.52 -11.58
C HIS A 188 -9.77 -21.84 -13.03
N LYS A 189 -10.81 -21.20 -13.57
CA LYS A 189 -11.23 -21.35 -14.96
C LYS A 189 -10.29 -20.61 -15.90
N VAL A 190 -9.81 -19.43 -15.50
CA VAL A 190 -8.79 -18.69 -16.26
C VAL A 190 -7.49 -19.50 -16.29
N ARG A 191 -7.06 -20.06 -15.14
CA ARG A 191 -5.90 -20.95 -15.06
C ARG A 191 -6.00 -22.13 -16.03
N LYS A 192 -7.12 -22.87 -16.00
CA LYS A 192 -7.35 -24.03 -16.87
C LYS A 192 -7.35 -23.65 -18.36
N TRP A 193 -7.89 -22.49 -18.72
CA TRP A 193 -7.86 -22.03 -20.09
C TRP A 193 -6.43 -21.71 -20.54
N CYS A 194 -5.64 -21.01 -19.72
CA CYS A 194 -4.24 -20.72 -20.03
C CYS A 194 -3.42 -22.02 -20.15
N GLU A 195 -3.59 -22.97 -19.26
CA GLU A 195 -2.94 -24.29 -19.31
C GLU A 195 -3.30 -25.06 -20.58
N ALA A 196 -4.58 -25.03 -21.00
CA ALA A 196 -5.06 -25.71 -22.19
C ALA A 196 -4.48 -25.14 -23.51
N THR A 197 -3.91 -23.94 -23.52
CA THR A 197 -3.18 -23.40 -24.67
C THR A 197 -1.88 -24.16 -24.97
N GLY A 198 -1.36 -24.92 -24.01
CA GLY A 198 -0.05 -25.59 -24.09
C GLY A 198 1.14 -24.63 -23.93
N LEU A 199 0.91 -23.33 -23.69
CA LEU A 199 1.96 -22.36 -23.41
C LEU A 199 2.32 -22.39 -21.91
N PRO A 200 3.62 -22.32 -21.55
CA PRO A 200 4.07 -22.49 -20.17
C PRO A 200 3.72 -21.27 -19.30
N ALA A 201 3.48 -21.49 -18.01
CA ALA A 201 3.54 -20.44 -17.01
C ALA A 201 4.98 -19.97 -16.82
N TRP A 202 5.16 -18.84 -16.15
CA TRP A 202 6.49 -18.30 -15.83
C TRP A 202 7.22 -19.21 -14.85
N HIS A 203 8.47 -19.57 -15.16
CA HIS A 203 9.35 -20.31 -14.27
C HIS A 203 10.40 -19.34 -13.66
N PRO A 204 10.16 -18.75 -12.47
CA PRO A 204 10.99 -17.66 -11.95
C PRO A 204 12.49 -18.02 -11.84
N PRO A 205 12.91 -19.19 -11.30
CA PRO A 205 14.33 -19.56 -11.25
C PRO A 205 15.01 -19.69 -12.62
N GLN A 206 14.29 -20.15 -13.63
CA GLN A 206 14.81 -20.32 -15.00
C GLN A 206 14.61 -19.05 -15.86
N ARG A 207 13.79 -18.09 -15.37
CA ARG A 207 13.46 -16.82 -16.07
C ARG A 207 12.93 -17.05 -17.48
N LYS A 208 12.04 -18.02 -17.61
CA LYS A 208 11.40 -18.39 -18.88
C LYS A 208 9.94 -18.78 -18.65
N GLY A 209 9.15 -18.77 -19.69
CA GLY A 209 7.72 -19.06 -19.66
C GLY A 209 6.94 -17.93 -20.32
N PHE A 210 5.67 -18.19 -20.62
CA PHE A 210 4.84 -17.27 -21.38
C PHE A 210 3.90 -16.45 -20.46
N PHE A 211 3.05 -17.10 -19.65
CA PHE A 211 2.11 -16.40 -18.76
C PHE A 211 2.83 -15.89 -17.51
N ARG A 212 2.71 -14.59 -17.23
CA ARG A 212 3.39 -13.95 -16.10
C ARG A 212 2.45 -13.48 -15.00
N PHE A 213 1.47 -12.65 -15.35
CA PHE A 213 0.52 -12.09 -14.38
C PHE A 213 -0.87 -11.96 -15.00
N LEU A 214 -1.87 -12.09 -14.15
CA LEU A 214 -3.21 -11.58 -14.40
C LEU A 214 -3.48 -10.45 -13.40
N VAL A 215 -3.80 -9.27 -13.90
CA VAL A 215 -4.15 -8.13 -13.05
C VAL A 215 -5.61 -7.77 -13.29
N VAL A 216 -6.37 -7.64 -12.23
CA VAL A 216 -7.75 -7.19 -12.30
C VAL A 216 -7.92 -5.96 -11.44
N ARG A 217 -8.49 -4.92 -12.02
CA ARG A 217 -8.89 -3.71 -11.32
C ARG A 217 -10.42 -3.60 -11.36
N LYS A 218 -11.01 -3.24 -10.21
CA LYS A 218 -12.45 -3.05 -10.05
C LYS A 218 -12.72 -1.60 -9.68
N SER A 219 -13.68 -0.98 -10.32
CA SER A 219 -14.31 0.24 -9.82
C SER A 219 -15.28 -0.11 -8.69
N LEU A 220 -15.21 0.59 -7.56
CA LEU A 220 -16.22 0.47 -6.51
C LEU A 220 -17.45 1.34 -6.80
N ALA A 221 -17.32 2.33 -7.69
CA ALA A 221 -18.43 3.21 -8.06
C ALA A 221 -19.52 2.48 -8.88
N ASP A 222 -19.14 1.58 -9.80
CA ASP A 222 -20.07 0.89 -10.69
C ASP A 222 -19.86 -0.64 -10.79
N GLY A 223 -18.83 -1.16 -10.12
CA GLY A 223 -18.47 -2.59 -10.16
C GLY A 223 -17.77 -3.02 -11.45
N GLY A 224 -17.41 -2.08 -12.34
CA GLY A 224 -16.74 -2.33 -13.60
C GLY A 224 -15.33 -2.92 -13.42
N LEU A 225 -14.94 -3.82 -14.34
CA LEU A 225 -13.68 -4.53 -14.30
C LEU A 225 -12.78 -4.15 -15.46
N LEU A 226 -11.53 -3.85 -15.17
CA LEU A 226 -10.44 -3.73 -16.13
C LEU A 226 -9.48 -4.90 -15.91
N VAL A 227 -9.21 -5.67 -16.96
CA VAL A 227 -8.43 -6.91 -16.90
C VAL A 227 -7.15 -6.74 -17.72
N ASN A 228 -6.02 -7.18 -17.21
CA ASN A 228 -4.76 -7.16 -17.93
C ASN A 228 -4.06 -8.52 -17.83
N LEU A 229 -3.91 -9.19 -18.95
CA LEU A 229 -3.06 -10.37 -19.05
C LEU A 229 -1.64 -9.94 -19.42
N VAL A 230 -0.66 -10.35 -18.63
CA VAL A 230 0.75 -10.07 -18.86
C VAL A 230 1.44 -11.34 -19.30
N THR A 231 2.07 -11.32 -20.48
CA THR A 231 2.83 -12.43 -21.04
C THR A 231 4.22 -11.99 -21.48
N THR A 232 5.07 -12.94 -21.87
CA THR A 232 6.25 -12.63 -22.68
C THR A 232 5.86 -12.52 -24.16
N SER A 233 6.78 -12.05 -24.99
CA SER A 233 6.61 -11.99 -26.45
C SER A 233 6.96 -13.29 -27.18
N ASP A 234 7.33 -14.36 -26.47
CA ASP A 234 7.87 -15.61 -27.02
C ASP A 234 6.89 -16.41 -27.90
N ALA A 235 5.59 -16.18 -27.71
CA ALA A 235 4.55 -16.85 -28.49
C ALA A 235 3.33 -15.94 -28.73
N PRO A 236 2.51 -16.20 -29.76
CA PRO A 236 1.26 -15.49 -29.96
C PRO A 236 0.20 -15.94 -28.92
N LEU A 237 -0.55 -14.98 -28.39
CA LEU A 237 -1.73 -15.23 -27.57
C LEU A 237 -2.96 -15.42 -28.47
N ASP A 238 -3.83 -16.39 -28.16
CA ASP A 238 -5.20 -16.45 -28.68
C ASP A 238 -6.04 -15.32 -28.00
N ILE A 239 -5.99 -14.14 -28.63
CA ILE A 239 -6.63 -12.93 -28.10
C ILE A 239 -8.14 -13.09 -28.05
N ASP A 240 -8.74 -13.61 -29.14
CA ASP A 240 -10.19 -13.75 -29.24
C ASP A 240 -10.72 -14.75 -28.21
N GLY A 241 -10.05 -15.90 -28.09
CA GLY A 241 -10.38 -16.91 -27.09
C GLY A 241 -10.24 -16.38 -25.63
N PHE A 242 -9.23 -15.57 -25.34
CA PHE A 242 -9.09 -14.96 -24.02
C PHE A 242 -10.18 -13.92 -23.73
N VAL A 243 -10.50 -13.06 -24.70
CA VAL A 243 -11.58 -12.06 -24.58
C VAL A 243 -12.92 -12.75 -24.36
N ASP A 244 -13.23 -13.79 -25.11
CA ASP A 244 -14.47 -14.54 -24.97
C ASP A 244 -14.57 -15.22 -23.60
N LEU A 245 -13.49 -15.83 -23.11
CA LEU A 245 -13.44 -16.41 -21.79
C LEU A 245 -13.76 -15.38 -20.71
N ILE A 246 -13.05 -14.25 -20.68
CA ILE A 246 -13.20 -13.23 -19.64
C ILE A 246 -14.62 -12.66 -19.66
N ARG A 247 -15.17 -12.38 -20.83
CA ARG A 247 -16.54 -11.88 -20.96
C ARG A 247 -17.59 -12.94 -20.58
N GLN A 248 -17.34 -14.20 -20.85
CA GLN A 248 -18.22 -15.29 -20.42
C GLN A 248 -18.21 -15.43 -18.89
N LEU A 249 -17.06 -15.28 -18.23
CA LEU A 249 -16.93 -15.43 -16.78
C LEU A 249 -17.51 -14.25 -16.00
N TRP A 250 -17.25 -13.03 -16.46
CA TRP A 250 -17.54 -11.82 -15.66
C TRP A 250 -18.56 -10.87 -16.28
N GLY A 251 -19.07 -11.22 -17.48
CA GLY A 251 -20.22 -10.59 -18.13
C GLY A 251 -20.02 -9.10 -18.42
N ASP A 252 -21.11 -8.35 -18.30
CA ASP A 252 -21.16 -6.92 -18.61
C ASP A 252 -20.36 -6.05 -17.64
N ARG A 253 -19.85 -6.63 -16.56
CA ARG A 253 -18.93 -5.92 -15.64
C ARG A 253 -17.56 -5.67 -16.29
N VAL A 254 -17.16 -6.44 -17.30
CA VAL A 254 -15.89 -6.22 -18.00
C VAL A 254 -16.02 -4.96 -18.85
N GLN A 255 -15.31 -3.91 -18.49
CA GLN A 255 -15.27 -2.65 -19.22
C GLN A 255 -14.09 -2.58 -20.20
N GLY A 256 -13.01 -3.30 -19.89
CA GLY A 256 -11.85 -3.35 -20.77
C GLY A 256 -10.92 -4.53 -20.48
N ILE A 257 -10.25 -4.98 -21.53
CA ILE A 257 -9.25 -6.03 -21.46
C ILE A 257 -7.99 -5.55 -22.17
N LEU A 258 -6.85 -5.66 -21.46
CA LEU A 258 -5.53 -5.32 -21.95
C LEU A 258 -4.67 -6.56 -22.08
N HIS A 259 -3.73 -6.51 -22.99
CA HIS A 259 -2.62 -7.46 -23.09
C HIS A 259 -1.31 -6.69 -23.02
N THR A 260 -0.46 -7.06 -22.07
CA THR A 260 0.84 -6.43 -21.83
C THR A 260 1.95 -7.44 -22.13
N LEU A 261 2.88 -7.06 -22.99
CA LEU A 261 4.13 -7.80 -23.20
C LEU A 261 5.17 -7.35 -22.19
N ASN A 262 5.75 -8.29 -21.48
CA ASN A 262 6.78 -8.03 -20.46
C ASN A 262 7.87 -9.10 -20.52
N ASP A 263 8.96 -8.79 -21.21
CA ASP A 263 10.14 -9.66 -21.38
C ASP A 263 11.20 -9.41 -20.29
N ASP A 264 10.95 -8.52 -19.34
CA ASP A 264 11.86 -8.27 -18.22
C ASP A 264 12.02 -9.51 -17.35
N VAL A 265 13.23 -9.79 -16.90
CA VAL A 265 13.51 -10.93 -16.00
C VAL A 265 13.00 -10.71 -14.57
N GLY A 266 12.58 -9.49 -14.23
CA GLY A 266 12.08 -9.12 -12.90
C GLY A 266 10.64 -9.54 -12.66
N GLU A 267 10.29 -9.76 -11.40
CA GLU A 267 8.94 -10.10 -10.94
C GLU A 267 8.06 -8.84 -10.79
N ARG A 268 7.87 -8.11 -11.89
CA ARG A 268 7.03 -6.90 -11.96
C ARG A 268 5.97 -7.08 -13.04
N VAL A 269 4.78 -6.56 -12.76
CA VAL A 269 3.69 -6.48 -13.73
C VAL A 269 4.06 -5.51 -14.86
N GLU A 270 4.59 -4.34 -14.51
CA GLU A 270 4.96 -3.29 -15.45
C GLU A 270 6.33 -3.58 -16.08
N ALA A 271 6.37 -3.64 -17.40
CA ALA A 271 7.62 -3.66 -18.16
C ALA A 271 8.26 -2.26 -18.19
N ARG A 272 9.59 -2.19 -18.29
CA ARG A 272 10.34 -0.92 -18.40
C ARG A 272 9.99 -0.15 -19.67
N GLU A 273 9.74 -0.85 -20.77
CA GLU A 273 9.30 -0.31 -22.04
C GLU A 273 7.93 -0.90 -22.35
N GLY A 274 6.88 -0.38 -21.69
CA GLY A 274 5.55 -0.96 -21.68
C GLY A 274 4.92 -1.09 -23.06
N GLN A 275 4.65 -2.32 -23.47
CA GLN A 275 3.84 -2.65 -24.63
C GLN A 275 2.47 -3.16 -24.19
N SER A 276 1.71 -2.28 -23.55
CA SER A 276 0.33 -2.60 -23.19
C SER A 276 -0.62 -2.16 -24.30
N LYS A 277 -1.51 -3.05 -24.72
CA LYS A 277 -2.54 -2.78 -25.74
C LYS A 277 -3.91 -3.12 -25.20
N VAL A 278 -4.88 -2.24 -25.44
CA VAL A 278 -6.29 -2.57 -25.27
C VAL A 278 -6.67 -3.55 -26.36
N ILE A 279 -7.09 -4.75 -25.99
CA ILE A 279 -7.53 -5.79 -26.91
C ILE A 279 -9.05 -5.88 -26.97
N TRP A 280 -9.74 -5.29 -25.99
CA TRP A 280 -11.19 -5.14 -26.01
C TRP A 280 -11.63 -4.02 -25.04
N GLY A 281 -12.67 -3.25 -25.42
CA GLY A 281 -13.30 -2.23 -24.57
C GLY A 281 -12.42 -1.01 -24.26
N ASN A 282 -12.45 -0.54 -23.02
CA ASN A 282 -11.81 0.69 -22.55
C ASN A 282 -10.40 0.45 -22.00
N SER A 283 -9.60 1.53 -21.91
CA SER A 283 -8.29 1.52 -21.25
C SER A 283 -8.35 1.84 -19.76
N THR A 284 -9.50 2.34 -19.26
CA THR A 284 -9.71 2.81 -17.89
C THR A 284 -11.04 2.35 -17.32
N VAL A 285 -11.13 2.30 -15.99
CA VAL A 285 -12.39 2.29 -15.24
C VAL A 285 -12.55 3.61 -14.50
N THR A 286 -13.77 3.99 -14.16
CA THR A 286 -14.04 5.23 -13.43
C THR A 286 -14.24 4.96 -11.96
N GLU A 287 -13.51 5.65 -11.09
CA GLU A 287 -13.72 5.64 -9.64
C GLU A 287 -14.20 7.01 -9.18
N VAL A 288 -14.98 7.03 -8.08
CA VAL A 288 -15.52 8.28 -7.52
C VAL A 288 -15.04 8.43 -6.09
N LEU A 289 -14.42 9.58 -5.78
CA LEU A 289 -14.01 9.96 -4.42
C LEU A 289 -14.43 11.41 -4.14
N HIS A 290 -15.09 11.63 -3.01
CA HIS A 290 -15.62 12.95 -2.61
C HIS A 290 -16.43 13.65 -3.73
N GLY A 291 -17.15 12.86 -4.55
CA GLY A 291 -17.94 13.36 -5.68
C GLY A 291 -17.12 13.94 -6.83
N LEU A 292 -15.85 13.52 -6.95
CA LEU A 292 -14.99 13.72 -8.10
C LEU A 292 -14.77 12.39 -8.81
N SER A 293 -14.78 12.41 -10.14
CA SER A 293 -14.58 11.23 -10.99
C SER A 293 -13.14 11.13 -11.47
N PHE A 294 -12.56 9.94 -11.34
CA PHE A 294 -11.17 9.66 -11.75
C PHE A 294 -11.15 8.49 -12.72
N GLY A 295 -10.59 8.70 -13.90
CA GLY A 295 -10.29 7.63 -14.87
C GLY A 295 -9.04 6.88 -14.42
N ILE A 296 -9.18 5.60 -14.04
CA ILE A 296 -8.08 4.81 -13.50
C ILE A 296 -7.62 3.79 -14.54
N SER A 297 -6.40 3.97 -15.05
CA SER A 297 -5.76 3.01 -15.95
C SER A 297 -5.16 1.84 -15.16
N MET A 298 -4.70 0.81 -15.87
CA MET A 298 -4.05 -0.34 -15.22
C MET A 298 -2.75 0.05 -14.52
N ALA A 299 -2.00 1.02 -15.06
CA ALA A 299 -0.72 1.51 -14.53
C ALA A 299 -0.86 2.63 -13.50
N SER A 300 -1.97 3.38 -13.49
CA SER A 300 -2.16 4.51 -12.56
C SER A 300 -2.12 4.04 -11.10
N PHE A 301 -1.36 4.76 -10.28
CA PHE A 301 -1.48 4.61 -8.82
C PHE A 301 -2.85 5.13 -8.38
N PHE A 302 -3.54 4.35 -7.60
CA PHE A 302 -4.77 4.72 -6.91
C PHE A 302 -4.88 3.91 -5.62
N GLN A 303 -5.45 4.51 -4.57
CA GLN A 303 -5.61 3.81 -3.29
C GLN A 303 -6.41 2.52 -3.48
N THR A 304 -5.88 1.41 -2.95
CA THR A 304 -6.49 0.08 -3.20
C THR A 304 -7.73 -0.21 -2.35
N ASN A 305 -8.03 0.65 -1.40
CA ASN A 305 -9.27 0.68 -0.62
C ASN A 305 -9.91 2.07 -0.76
N PRO A 306 -10.70 2.33 -1.80
CA PRO A 306 -11.29 3.65 -2.04
C PRO A 306 -12.20 4.12 -0.92
N ALA A 307 -12.99 3.23 -0.31
CA ALA A 307 -13.89 3.58 0.78
C ALA A 307 -13.16 4.08 2.03
N SER A 308 -12.01 3.48 2.36
CA SER A 308 -11.15 3.98 3.45
C SER A 308 -10.36 5.22 3.02
N ALA A 309 -9.99 5.32 1.73
CA ALA A 309 -9.34 6.51 1.18
C ALA A 309 -10.23 7.76 1.28
N GLU A 310 -11.55 7.64 1.10
CA GLU A 310 -12.48 8.74 1.34
C GLU A 310 -12.41 9.24 2.79
N ARG A 311 -12.34 8.33 3.76
CA ARG A 311 -12.15 8.70 5.18
C ARG A 311 -10.80 9.35 5.42
N LEU A 312 -9.73 8.78 4.85
CA LEU A 312 -8.38 9.37 4.94
C LEU A 312 -8.36 10.79 4.39
N TYR A 313 -8.93 11.01 3.21
CA TYR A 313 -8.96 12.32 2.57
C TYR A 313 -9.91 13.31 3.26
N ALA A 314 -10.98 12.82 3.90
CA ALA A 314 -11.82 13.66 4.76
C ALA A 314 -11.02 14.22 5.95
N GLU A 315 -10.17 13.40 6.59
CA GLU A 315 -9.30 13.87 7.66
C GLU A 315 -8.25 14.89 7.14
N VAL A 316 -7.63 14.59 6.00
CA VAL A 316 -6.70 15.54 5.36
C VAL A 316 -7.37 16.86 5.04
N MET A 317 -8.58 16.82 4.45
CA MET A 317 -9.35 17.99 4.10
C MET A 317 -9.72 18.81 5.34
N ALA A 318 -10.23 18.17 6.38
CA ALA A 318 -10.59 18.85 7.63
C ALA A 318 -9.40 19.61 8.22
N LEU A 319 -8.23 18.98 8.27
CA LEU A 319 -7.01 19.59 8.80
C LEU A 319 -6.41 20.65 7.85
N ALA A 320 -6.44 20.43 6.55
CA ALA A 320 -5.81 21.33 5.59
C ALA A 320 -6.61 22.62 5.36
N LEU A 321 -7.94 22.57 5.49
CA LEU A 321 -8.83 23.70 5.23
C LEU A 321 -9.20 24.48 6.49
N GLU A 322 -8.91 23.97 7.68
CA GLU A 322 -9.20 24.66 8.93
C GLU A 322 -8.44 25.99 9.00
N GLY A 323 -9.15 27.10 9.24
CA GLY A 323 -8.59 28.44 9.31
C GLY A 323 -8.14 29.03 7.98
N VAL A 324 -8.39 28.36 6.84
CA VAL A 324 -8.16 28.94 5.51
C VAL A 324 -9.13 30.10 5.32
N GLU A 325 -8.60 31.30 5.38
CA GLU A 325 -9.33 32.51 5.04
C GLU A 325 -8.96 32.96 3.62
N SER A 326 -9.90 33.59 2.93
CA SER A 326 -9.64 34.19 1.62
C SER A 326 -8.73 35.42 1.76
N ARG A 327 -7.44 35.18 2.02
CA ARG A 327 -6.43 36.23 2.03
C ARG A 327 -5.80 36.34 0.63
N PRO A 328 -5.62 37.51 0.10
CA PRO A 328 -4.97 37.68 -1.22
C PRO A 328 -3.62 37.01 -1.26
N GLY A 329 -3.44 36.06 -2.19
CA GLY A 329 -2.19 35.35 -2.42
C GLY A 329 -1.91 34.17 -1.50
N GLN A 330 -2.83 33.76 -0.64
CA GLN A 330 -2.73 32.52 0.14
C GLN A 330 -2.91 31.29 -0.76
N VAL A 331 -2.14 30.22 -0.53
CA VAL A 331 -2.10 29.00 -1.36
C VAL A 331 -2.03 27.77 -0.47
N ILE A 332 -2.64 26.68 -0.91
CA ILE A 332 -2.41 25.33 -0.39
C ILE A 332 -1.49 24.58 -1.37
N MET A 333 -0.54 23.83 -0.87
CA MET A 333 0.38 23.05 -1.70
C MET A 333 0.28 21.56 -1.37
N ASP A 334 0.08 20.73 -2.40
CA ASP A 334 0.06 19.26 -2.33
C ASP A 334 1.34 18.71 -2.95
N LEU A 335 2.27 18.27 -2.10
CA LEU A 335 3.56 17.72 -2.53
C LEU A 335 3.51 16.20 -2.55
N PHE A 336 4.08 15.61 -3.61
CA PHE A 336 3.97 14.20 -3.95
C PHE A 336 2.54 13.82 -4.35
N CYS A 337 1.88 14.72 -5.11
CA CYS A 337 0.43 14.67 -5.36
C CYS A 337 -0.02 13.49 -6.26
N GLY A 338 0.90 12.76 -6.90
CA GLY A 338 0.57 11.67 -7.82
C GLY A 338 -0.41 12.13 -8.91
N THR A 339 -1.54 11.45 -9.06
CA THR A 339 -2.63 11.81 -9.99
C THR A 339 -3.53 12.96 -9.48
N GLY A 340 -3.09 13.69 -8.46
CA GLY A 340 -3.71 14.92 -7.99
C GLY A 340 -5.02 14.73 -7.23
N THR A 341 -5.29 13.56 -6.67
CA THR A 341 -6.57 13.27 -5.98
C THR A 341 -6.78 14.21 -4.79
N ILE A 342 -5.79 14.30 -3.88
CA ILE A 342 -5.87 15.18 -2.69
C ILE A 342 -5.99 16.65 -3.14
N GLY A 343 -5.12 17.08 -4.06
CA GLY A 343 -5.11 18.45 -4.58
C GLY A 343 -6.46 18.87 -5.17
N GLN A 344 -7.12 18.01 -5.94
CA GLN A 344 -8.43 18.28 -6.52
C GLN A 344 -9.54 18.33 -5.45
N ILE A 345 -9.53 17.40 -4.48
CA ILE A 345 -10.48 17.38 -3.37
C ILE A 345 -10.36 18.68 -2.56
N LEU A 346 -9.13 19.09 -2.23
CA LEU A 346 -8.90 20.36 -1.53
C LEU A 346 -9.36 21.57 -2.36
N ALA A 347 -9.04 21.63 -3.63
CA ALA A 347 -9.43 22.73 -4.51
C ALA A 347 -10.94 22.87 -4.65
N LYS A 348 -11.67 21.76 -4.72
CA LYS A 348 -13.14 21.75 -4.77
C LYS A 348 -13.80 22.46 -3.57
N HIS A 349 -13.13 22.41 -2.41
CA HIS A 349 -13.65 22.94 -1.14
C HIS A 349 -12.92 24.21 -0.66
N ALA A 350 -11.76 24.53 -1.26
CA ALA A 350 -10.97 25.71 -0.90
C ALA A 350 -11.38 26.94 -1.70
N ASN A 351 -11.40 28.10 -1.03
CA ASN A 351 -11.56 29.41 -1.70
C ASN A 351 -10.21 30.04 -2.09
N VAL A 352 -9.13 29.25 -2.08
CA VAL A 352 -7.76 29.66 -2.40
C VAL A 352 -7.18 28.73 -3.46
N PRO A 353 -6.16 29.16 -4.23
CA PRO A 353 -5.48 28.28 -5.19
C PRO A 353 -4.83 27.09 -4.52
N VAL A 354 -4.86 25.94 -5.20
CA VAL A 354 -4.14 24.73 -4.81
C VAL A 354 -3.07 24.44 -5.85
N VAL A 355 -1.87 24.04 -5.40
CA VAL A 355 -0.73 23.70 -6.26
C VAL A 355 -0.28 22.29 -5.95
N GLY A 356 -0.42 21.39 -6.93
CA GLY A 356 0.07 20.00 -6.85
C GLY A 356 1.41 19.83 -7.54
N VAL A 357 2.34 19.08 -6.92
CA VAL A 357 3.67 18.81 -7.47
C VAL A 357 4.00 17.34 -7.33
N ASP A 358 4.34 16.69 -8.44
CA ASP A 358 4.86 15.31 -8.46
C ASP A 358 5.99 15.18 -9.51
N ILE A 359 6.88 14.20 -9.29
CA ILE A 359 8.00 13.95 -10.19
C ILE A 359 7.62 13.19 -11.46
N VAL A 360 6.48 12.49 -11.45
CA VAL A 360 6.03 11.62 -12.56
C VAL A 360 5.22 12.42 -13.57
N PRO A 361 5.75 12.70 -14.78
CA PRO A 361 5.05 13.55 -15.76
C PRO A 361 3.68 13.01 -16.16
N GLN A 362 3.55 11.69 -16.36
CA GLN A 362 2.28 11.08 -16.74
C GLN A 362 1.21 11.25 -15.65
N ALA A 363 1.58 11.10 -14.38
CA ALA A 363 0.64 11.31 -13.26
C ALA A 363 0.12 12.76 -13.22
N ILE A 364 0.96 13.73 -13.57
CA ILE A 364 0.57 15.14 -13.66
C ILE A 364 -0.34 15.40 -14.87
N GLU A 365 -0.14 14.73 -15.99
CA GLU A 365 -1.07 14.83 -17.12
C GLU A 365 -2.44 14.23 -16.75
N ASP A 366 -2.46 13.05 -16.16
CA ASP A 366 -3.68 12.41 -15.65
C ASP A 366 -4.40 13.34 -14.64
N ALA A 367 -3.64 14.01 -13.75
CA ALA A 367 -4.19 14.97 -12.78
C ALA A 367 -4.85 16.18 -13.45
N ARG A 368 -4.25 16.74 -14.50
CA ARG A 368 -4.80 17.87 -15.25
C ARG A 368 -6.06 17.49 -16.02
N GLU A 369 -6.04 16.32 -16.67
CA GLU A 369 -7.20 15.79 -17.37
C GLU A 369 -8.37 15.56 -16.40
N ALA A 370 -8.11 14.94 -15.26
CA ALA A 370 -9.10 14.70 -14.22
C ALA A 370 -9.65 16.01 -13.66
N ALA A 371 -8.82 17.03 -13.38
CA ALA A 371 -9.27 18.34 -12.91
C ALA A 371 -10.18 19.03 -13.93
N THR A 372 -9.82 18.97 -15.21
CA THR A 372 -10.64 19.49 -16.31
C THR A 372 -11.99 18.77 -16.40
N HIS A 373 -11.97 17.43 -16.34
CA HIS A 373 -13.18 16.60 -16.36
C HIS A 373 -14.12 16.92 -15.18
N ASN A 374 -13.55 17.17 -14.01
CA ASN A 374 -14.29 17.49 -12.79
C ASN A 374 -14.68 18.96 -12.66
N GLY A 375 -14.27 19.82 -13.59
CA GLY A 375 -14.53 21.27 -13.53
C GLY A 375 -13.86 21.98 -12.35
N VAL A 376 -12.71 21.48 -11.89
CA VAL A 376 -11.94 22.09 -10.79
C VAL A 376 -10.93 23.06 -11.38
N GLU A 377 -11.22 24.37 -11.31
CA GLU A 377 -10.45 25.41 -12.00
C GLU A 377 -9.34 26.05 -11.15
N ASN A 378 -9.45 25.96 -9.80
CA ASN A 378 -8.52 26.61 -8.87
C ASN A 378 -7.35 25.70 -8.44
N VAL A 379 -7.01 24.69 -9.26
CA VAL A 379 -5.85 23.81 -9.04
C VAL A 379 -4.87 23.89 -10.21
N SER A 380 -3.58 23.83 -9.90
CA SER A 380 -2.52 23.76 -10.91
C SER A 380 -1.55 22.63 -10.56
N PHE A 381 -1.14 21.82 -11.56
CA PHE A 381 -0.25 20.67 -11.37
C PHE A 381 1.06 20.85 -12.13
N PHE A 382 2.18 20.50 -11.47
CA PHE A 382 3.55 20.65 -12.01
C PHE A 382 4.34 19.35 -11.91
N ALA A 383 4.89 18.91 -13.04
CA ALA A 383 5.79 17.76 -13.11
C ALA A 383 7.22 18.19 -12.73
N ALA A 384 7.61 17.99 -11.47
CA ALA A 384 8.92 18.37 -10.95
C ALA A 384 9.31 17.57 -9.70
N ASP A 385 10.62 17.42 -9.45
CA ASP A 385 11.10 17.05 -8.11
C ASP A 385 10.68 18.13 -7.11
N ALA A 386 9.95 17.72 -6.04
CA ALA A 386 9.41 18.65 -5.05
C ALA A 386 10.48 19.62 -4.51
N GLY A 387 11.66 19.08 -4.17
CA GLY A 387 12.74 19.91 -3.65
C GLY A 387 13.34 20.88 -4.68
N LYS A 388 13.26 20.58 -5.99
CA LYS A 388 13.69 21.46 -7.07
C LYS A 388 12.64 22.54 -7.31
N PHE A 389 11.38 22.15 -7.43
CA PHE A 389 10.25 23.06 -7.57
C PHE A 389 10.27 24.17 -6.51
N LEU A 390 10.46 23.79 -5.23
CA LEU A 390 10.50 24.75 -4.13
C LEU A 390 11.66 25.75 -4.18
N LEU A 391 12.74 25.42 -4.89
CA LEU A 391 13.86 26.35 -5.13
C LEU A 391 13.58 27.31 -6.31
N GLU A 392 12.87 26.82 -7.32
CA GLU A 392 12.55 27.56 -8.54
C GLU A 392 11.37 28.51 -8.36
N HIS A 393 10.54 28.27 -7.31
CA HIS A 393 9.32 29.01 -7.00
C HIS A 393 9.36 29.68 -5.61
N PRO A 394 10.31 30.61 -5.37
CA PRO A 394 10.42 31.31 -4.07
C PRO A 394 9.22 32.21 -3.76
N GLU A 395 8.38 32.53 -4.77
CA GLU A 395 7.18 33.34 -4.63
C GLU A 395 6.11 32.74 -3.70
N TYR A 396 6.17 31.45 -3.42
CA TYR A 396 5.28 30.77 -2.46
C TYR A 396 5.71 30.98 -1.00
N LYS A 397 6.95 31.41 -0.74
CA LYS A 397 7.42 31.62 0.62
C LYS A 397 6.56 32.65 1.36
N GLY A 398 6.07 32.27 2.55
CA GLY A 398 5.22 33.14 3.38
C GLY A 398 3.79 33.33 2.86
N LYS A 399 3.37 32.60 1.82
CA LYS A 399 2.01 32.59 1.27
C LYS A 399 1.28 31.28 1.50
N LEU A 400 1.98 30.26 2.00
CA LEU A 400 1.38 28.96 2.21
C LEU A 400 0.64 28.90 3.53
N HIS A 401 -0.67 28.68 3.47
CA HIS A 401 -1.44 28.31 4.64
C HIS A 401 -1.09 26.86 5.02
N THR A 402 -1.30 25.93 4.11
CA THR A 402 -1.05 24.50 4.35
C THR A 402 -0.15 23.92 3.27
N VAL A 403 0.78 23.06 3.69
CA VAL A 403 1.46 22.10 2.83
C VAL A 403 0.97 20.71 3.22
N VAL A 404 0.39 19.99 2.25
CA VAL A 404 0.08 18.56 2.39
C VAL A 404 1.27 17.77 1.86
N LEU A 405 1.67 16.75 2.61
CA LEU A 405 2.76 15.83 2.29
C LEU A 405 2.20 14.41 2.26
N ASP A 406 2.28 13.73 1.12
CA ASP A 406 1.97 12.29 1.00
C ASP A 406 3.13 11.57 0.29
N PRO A 407 4.30 11.45 0.94
CA PRO A 407 5.49 10.89 0.33
C PRO A 407 5.42 9.35 0.22
N PRO A 408 6.27 8.72 -0.62
CA PRO A 408 6.40 7.28 -0.69
C PRO A 408 6.90 6.68 0.64
N ARG A 409 6.82 5.34 0.78
CA ARG A 409 7.16 4.57 2.00
C ARG A 409 8.51 4.90 2.64
N ALA A 410 9.47 5.43 1.88
CA ALA A 410 10.79 5.83 2.39
C ALA A 410 10.76 7.12 3.24
N GLY A 411 9.64 7.84 3.24
CA GLY A 411 9.51 9.18 3.81
C GLY A 411 10.21 10.24 2.97
N ILE A 412 10.42 11.41 3.55
CA ILE A 412 11.02 12.56 2.87
C ILE A 412 12.53 12.60 3.15
N SER A 413 13.33 12.88 2.11
CA SER A 413 14.76 13.06 2.32
C SER A 413 15.02 14.29 3.22
N PRO A 414 16.02 14.27 4.12
CA PRO A 414 16.32 15.44 4.97
C PRO A 414 16.60 16.72 4.17
N LYS A 415 17.15 16.57 2.97
CA LYS A 415 17.40 17.71 2.05
C LYS A 415 16.09 18.33 1.54
N THR A 416 15.12 17.49 1.13
CA THR A 416 13.81 17.95 0.67
C THR A 416 13.00 18.53 1.83
N LEU A 417 13.01 17.86 2.99
CA LEU A 417 12.29 18.31 4.17
C LEU A 417 12.73 19.72 4.62
N ARG A 418 14.03 19.98 4.63
CA ARG A 418 14.57 21.33 4.91
C ARG A 418 14.12 22.39 3.91
N LYS A 419 13.85 22.03 2.66
CA LYS A 419 13.30 22.97 1.67
C LYS A 419 11.82 23.26 1.93
N VAL A 420 11.05 22.23 2.27
CA VAL A 420 9.65 22.39 2.69
C VAL A 420 9.57 23.37 3.87
N MET A 421 10.40 23.21 4.89
CA MET A 421 10.40 24.09 6.06
C MET A 421 10.74 25.55 5.75
N ARG A 422 11.58 25.79 4.72
CA ARG A 422 11.92 27.16 4.27
C ARG A 422 10.75 27.90 3.62
N LEU A 423 9.70 27.22 3.22
CA LEU A 423 8.47 27.84 2.71
C LEU A 423 7.70 28.56 3.78
N GLU A 424 7.97 28.24 5.05
CA GLU A 424 7.34 28.87 6.20
C GLU A 424 5.81 28.74 6.20
N ALA A 425 5.28 27.60 5.75
CA ALA A 425 3.87 27.31 5.82
C ALA A 425 3.36 27.40 7.25
N GLU A 426 2.15 27.90 7.43
CA GLU A 426 1.52 27.97 8.75
C GLU A 426 1.25 26.58 9.31
N ARG A 427 0.84 25.65 8.42
CA ARG A 427 0.44 24.26 8.73
C ARG A 427 1.10 23.25 7.79
N ILE A 428 1.39 22.08 8.31
CA ILE A 428 1.81 20.90 7.53
C ILE A 428 0.86 19.75 7.89
N VAL A 429 0.16 19.22 6.90
CA VAL A 429 -0.62 17.98 7.03
C VAL A 429 0.21 16.87 6.38
N TYR A 430 0.73 15.97 7.22
CA TYR A 430 1.60 14.89 6.76
C TYR A 430 0.87 13.55 6.79
N VAL A 431 0.60 13.00 5.61
CA VAL A 431 0.05 11.65 5.41
C VAL A 431 1.20 10.67 5.23
N SER A 432 1.12 9.48 5.81
CA SER A 432 2.17 8.48 5.66
C SER A 432 1.66 7.05 5.81
N CYS A 433 1.97 6.23 4.83
CA CYS A 433 1.78 4.77 4.90
C CYS A 433 2.86 4.05 5.74
N ASN A 434 3.79 4.80 6.34
CA ASN A 434 4.84 4.25 7.20
C ASN A 434 5.08 5.17 8.41
N PRO A 435 4.37 4.96 9.52
CA PRO A 435 4.54 5.71 10.77
C PRO A 435 5.99 5.82 11.26
N ALA A 436 6.84 4.81 10.98
CA ALA A 436 8.25 4.86 11.41
C ALA A 436 9.05 5.95 10.69
N THR A 437 8.80 6.16 9.39
CA THR A 437 9.46 7.23 8.63
C THR A 437 8.88 8.59 8.96
N GLN A 438 7.56 8.68 9.17
CA GLN A 438 6.93 9.91 9.62
C GLN A 438 7.45 10.33 11.01
N ALA A 439 7.50 9.41 11.98
CA ALA A 439 8.05 9.68 13.33
C ALA A 439 9.51 10.20 13.27
N ARG A 440 10.34 9.65 12.38
CA ARG A 440 11.70 10.14 12.13
C ARG A 440 11.68 11.58 11.58
N ASP A 441 10.82 11.84 10.59
CA ASP A 441 10.75 13.15 9.92
C ASP A 441 10.18 14.23 10.85
N LEU A 442 9.28 13.87 11.80
CA LEU A 442 8.78 14.76 12.83
C LEU A 442 9.89 15.35 13.72
N VAL A 443 10.96 14.60 13.98
CA VAL A 443 12.11 15.11 14.76
C VAL A 443 12.71 16.33 14.06
N GLU A 444 12.94 16.25 12.76
CA GLU A 444 13.51 17.37 11.98
C GLU A 444 12.51 18.55 11.88
N LEU A 445 11.22 18.29 11.67
CA LEU A 445 10.19 19.33 11.63
C LEU A 445 10.10 20.11 12.94
N ARG A 446 10.15 19.41 14.07
CA ARG A 446 10.12 20.04 15.40
C ARG A 446 11.35 20.92 15.68
N THR A 447 12.55 20.54 15.20
CA THR A 447 13.76 21.38 15.34
C THR A 447 13.65 22.71 14.59
N GLN A 448 12.74 22.82 13.65
CA GLN A 448 12.50 24.02 12.83
C GLN A 448 11.24 24.79 13.27
N GLY A 449 10.74 24.53 14.48
CA GLY A 449 9.65 25.28 15.08
C GLY A 449 8.25 24.84 14.64
N TYR A 450 8.08 23.61 14.18
CA TYR A 450 6.76 23.01 14.00
C TYR A 450 6.41 22.13 15.20
N GLU A 451 5.21 22.23 15.69
CA GLU A 451 4.70 21.43 16.81
C GLU A 451 3.62 20.46 16.30
N LEU A 452 3.69 19.20 16.74
CA LEU A 452 2.63 18.23 16.46
C LEU A 452 1.38 18.59 17.26
N LYS A 453 0.27 18.87 16.56
CA LYS A 453 -1.01 19.27 17.15
C LYS A 453 -2.05 18.16 17.13
N SER A 454 -1.99 17.29 16.11
CA SER A 454 -2.90 16.16 15.96
C SER A 454 -2.20 15.00 15.28
N LEU A 455 -2.51 13.80 15.75
CA LEU A 455 -2.11 12.54 15.13
C LEU A 455 -3.32 11.62 15.06
N LYS A 456 -3.66 11.15 13.89
CA LYS A 456 -4.73 10.18 13.66
C LYS A 456 -4.23 9.02 12.84
N LEU A 457 -4.67 7.82 13.14
CA LEU A 457 -4.41 6.63 12.34
C LEU A 457 -5.63 6.30 11.49
N VAL A 458 -5.41 5.67 10.33
CA VAL A 458 -6.49 5.22 9.44
C VAL A 458 -6.19 3.79 9.01
N ASP A 459 -7.16 2.89 9.20
CA ASP A 459 -7.04 1.51 8.73
C ASP A 459 -7.38 1.40 7.25
N GLN A 460 -6.39 1.68 6.40
CA GLN A 460 -6.49 1.56 4.95
C GLN A 460 -6.43 0.10 4.48
N PHE A 461 -5.86 -0.80 5.29
CA PHE A 461 -5.56 -2.17 4.91
C PHE A 461 -5.96 -3.16 6.02
N PRO A 462 -7.27 -3.42 6.23
CA PRO A 462 -7.73 -4.51 7.08
C PRO A 462 -7.02 -5.83 6.79
N HIS A 463 -6.89 -6.67 7.78
CA HIS A 463 -6.22 -7.97 7.73
C HIS A 463 -4.73 -7.94 7.41
N THR A 464 -4.10 -6.77 7.59
CA THR A 464 -2.65 -6.57 7.47
C THR A 464 -2.10 -5.74 8.62
N ALA A 465 -0.77 -5.72 8.78
CA ALA A 465 -0.08 -4.85 9.75
C ALA A 465 0.05 -3.39 9.30
N HIS A 466 -0.44 -3.04 8.11
CA HIS A 466 -0.30 -1.69 7.57
C HIS A 466 -1.34 -0.74 8.17
N VAL A 467 -0.92 0.50 8.40
CA VAL A 467 -1.77 1.60 8.87
C VAL A 467 -1.27 2.89 8.26
N GLU A 468 -2.19 3.76 7.88
CA GLU A 468 -1.89 5.14 7.48
C GLU A 468 -1.91 6.04 8.71
N ALA A 469 -1.09 7.08 8.69
CA ALA A 469 -1.04 8.09 9.73
C ALA A 469 -1.22 9.49 9.13
N VAL A 470 -2.06 10.30 9.74
CA VAL A 470 -2.27 11.72 9.39
C VAL A 470 -1.84 12.56 10.58
N ALA A 471 -0.81 13.37 10.38
CA ALA A 471 -0.28 14.27 11.41
C ALA A 471 -0.46 15.73 10.99
N LEU A 472 -1.00 16.54 11.90
CA LEU A 472 -1.02 17.99 11.77
C LEU A 472 0.14 18.59 12.55
N LEU A 473 0.96 19.39 11.89
CA LEU A 473 1.96 20.23 12.54
C LEU A 473 1.67 21.71 12.27
N GLU A 474 1.80 22.53 13.28
CA GLU A 474 1.66 23.97 13.18
C GLU A 474 2.95 24.69 13.54
N LYS A 475 3.22 25.78 12.82
CA LYS A 475 4.38 26.60 13.07
C LYS A 475 4.19 27.41 14.35
N ILE A 476 5.13 27.29 15.30
CA ILE A 476 5.09 28.07 16.53
C ILE A 476 5.48 29.52 16.21
N PRO A 477 4.64 30.52 16.52
CA PRO A 477 5.02 31.92 16.42
C PRO A 477 6.19 32.19 17.40
N ASN A 478 7.32 32.76 16.92
CA ASN A 478 8.46 33.25 17.72
C ASN A 478 9.51 32.23 18.22
N LEU A 479 9.85 31.21 17.45
CA LEU A 479 11.16 30.57 17.59
C LEU A 479 12.16 31.07 16.50
N ALA A 480 11.98 32.33 16.05
CA ALA A 480 12.95 33.00 15.18
C ALA A 480 13.91 33.81 16.04
N SER A 481 15.09 33.26 16.30
CA SER A 481 16.30 34.03 16.66
C SER A 481 17.52 33.32 16.14
#